data_fca2d42af607e8c56757252f6525a918
#
_entry.id   fca2d42af607e8c56757252f6525a918
#
_cell.length_a   1.000
_cell.length_b   1.000
_cell.length_c   1.000
_cell.angle_alpha   90.00
_cell.angle_beta   90.00
_cell.angle_gamma   90.00
#
_symmetry.space_group_name_H-M   'P 1'
#
loop_
_entity.id
_entity.type
_entity.pdbx_description
1 polymer ?
#
loop_
_entity_poly.entity_id
_entity_poly.type
_entity_poly.pdbx_seq_one_letter_code
_entity_poly.pdbx_strand_id
1 'polypeptide(L)'
;MNGYQTQIFEMHDRPGGLCTSWQRQGYIFDGCIHYLFGSARGQPFYQLWEELGVVPKQKFFHHDELLRVSEATGKTLIVYSNPDWLEQHLKELSPVDRRLINEFCAGIRAFTRFDLSLLQQQPKALMNLGDWERLVGKMLPFVRPLSQWRNLSAAEFADRFHDLFLRRAIPQMFGWESIPVMVGMSLLAYMHTKMLDFRWGDRSSSLKRSPIAI
;
A
#
# COMPACT_ATOMS: atom_id res chain seq x y z
N MET A 1 5.69 -29.60 9.03
CA MET A 1 6.79 -29.86 8.08
C MET A 1 6.37 -31.01 7.20
N ASN A 2 6.44 -30.83 5.87
CA ASN A 2 5.88 -31.79 4.90
C ASN A 2 6.88 -32.89 4.48
N GLY A 3 7.90 -33.18 5.29
CA GLY A 3 8.88 -34.23 5.03
C GLY A 3 9.94 -33.91 3.96
N TYR A 4 9.95 -32.71 3.40
CA TYR A 4 10.96 -32.29 2.45
C TYR A 4 12.26 -31.90 3.15
N GLN A 5 13.39 -32.32 2.58
CA GLN A 5 14.70 -31.77 2.95
C GLN A 5 14.92 -30.54 2.10
N THR A 6 15.18 -29.42 2.75
CA THR A 6 15.41 -28.13 2.09
C THR A 6 16.78 -27.59 2.45
N GLN A 7 17.43 -26.94 1.48
CA GLN A 7 18.71 -26.27 1.69
C GLN A 7 18.61 -24.86 1.09
N ILE A 8 19.07 -23.86 1.87
CA ILE A 8 19.11 -22.46 1.44
C ILE A 8 20.56 -22.14 1.08
N PHE A 9 20.76 -21.63 -0.14
CA PHE A 9 22.02 -21.07 -0.59
C PHE A 9 21.90 -19.56 -0.56
N GLU A 10 22.73 -18.90 0.24
CA GLU A 10 22.77 -17.45 0.39
C GLU A 10 24.21 -16.98 0.18
N MET A 11 24.38 -15.92 -0.61
CA MET A 11 25.68 -15.34 -0.92
C MET A 11 26.14 -14.33 0.16
N HIS A 12 25.18 -13.76 0.89
CA HIS A 12 25.43 -12.84 1.99
C HIS A 12 25.67 -13.57 3.31
N ASP A 13 26.23 -12.89 4.31
CA ASP A 13 26.45 -13.45 5.66
C ASP A 13 25.16 -13.72 6.43
N ARG A 14 24.02 -13.22 5.97
CA ARG A 14 22.69 -13.41 6.54
C ARG A 14 21.65 -13.73 5.47
N PRO A 15 20.77 -14.71 5.70
CA PRO A 15 19.67 -14.98 4.78
C PRO A 15 18.61 -13.87 4.84
N GLY A 16 17.91 -13.65 3.72
CA GLY A 16 16.76 -12.74 3.66
C GLY A 16 16.76 -11.79 2.47
N GLY A 17 17.80 -11.76 1.66
CA GLY A 17 17.90 -10.94 0.49
C GLY A 17 17.70 -9.45 0.81
N LEU A 18 16.73 -8.79 0.16
CA LEU A 18 16.39 -7.38 0.42
C LEU A 18 15.71 -7.13 1.77
N CYS A 19 15.20 -8.17 2.43
CA CYS A 19 14.56 -8.08 3.76
C CYS A 19 15.61 -8.05 4.88
N THR A 20 16.62 -7.21 4.73
CA THR A 20 17.71 -7.04 5.69
C THR A 20 17.74 -5.61 6.24
N SER A 21 18.36 -5.47 7.40
CA SER A 21 18.66 -4.18 8.00
C SER A 21 20.16 -4.01 8.19
N TRP A 22 20.64 -2.78 8.16
CA TRP A 22 22.04 -2.45 8.45
C TRP A 22 22.12 -1.35 9.50
N GLN A 23 23.25 -1.31 10.20
CA GLN A 23 23.52 -0.30 11.22
C GLN A 23 24.60 0.66 10.75
N ARG A 24 24.36 1.96 10.91
CA ARG A 24 25.34 3.01 10.65
C ARG A 24 25.21 4.12 11.68
N GLN A 25 26.30 4.51 12.31
CA GLN A 25 26.34 5.59 13.29
C GLN A 25 25.31 5.47 14.42
N GLY A 26 25.02 4.25 14.88
CA GLY A 26 24.04 3.99 15.94
C GLY A 26 22.57 3.93 15.48
N TYR A 27 22.30 4.16 14.20
CA TYR A 27 20.98 4.04 13.58
C TYR A 27 20.83 2.71 12.86
N ILE A 28 19.63 2.13 12.91
CA ILE A 28 19.27 0.94 12.14
C ILE A 28 18.43 1.40 10.95
N PHE A 29 18.84 0.95 9.76
CA PHE A 29 18.14 1.18 8.50
C PHE A 29 17.58 -0.13 8.01
N ASP A 30 16.27 -0.20 7.82
CA ASP A 30 15.63 -1.36 7.22
C ASP A 30 15.60 -1.20 5.69
N GLY A 31 16.06 -2.24 4.99
CA GLY A 31 16.11 -2.24 3.53
C GLY A 31 14.77 -2.50 2.88
N CYS A 32 13.92 -3.29 3.53
CA CYS A 32 12.62 -3.70 2.97
C CYS A 32 11.67 -4.19 4.06
N ILE A 33 10.39 -4.36 3.66
CA ILE A 33 9.24 -4.71 4.49
C ILE A 33 8.99 -3.69 5.60
N HIS A 34 8.45 -2.54 5.19
CA HIS A 34 8.00 -1.50 6.13
C HIS A 34 6.60 -1.79 6.68
N TYR A 35 5.84 -2.67 6.06
CA TYR A 35 4.47 -3.00 6.42
C TYR A 35 4.15 -4.48 6.15
N LEU A 36 3.22 -5.02 6.92
CA LEU A 36 2.79 -6.40 6.83
C LEU A 36 1.30 -6.45 6.47
N PHE A 37 0.96 -7.23 5.42
CA PHE A 37 -0.42 -7.42 5.04
C PHE A 37 -1.12 -8.44 5.92
N GLY A 38 -2.35 -8.10 6.38
CA GLY A 38 -3.22 -9.01 7.08
C GLY A 38 -2.71 -9.48 8.45
N SER A 39 -1.91 -8.66 9.12
CA SER A 39 -1.39 -8.93 10.47
C SER A 39 -2.39 -8.67 11.59
N ALA A 40 -3.49 -7.96 11.33
CA ALA A 40 -4.55 -7.74 12.31
C ALA A 40 -5.41 -9.00 12.50
N ARG A 41 -5.92 -9.23 13.72
CA ARG A 41 -6.81 -10.35 14.03
C ARG A 41 -8.05 -10.32 13.14
N GLY A 42 -8.43 -11.48 12.63
CA GLY A 42 -9.57 -11.64 11.70
C GLY A 42 -9.22 -11.39 10.23
N GLN A 43 -7.99 -11.01 9.92
CA GLN A 43 -7.53 -10.88 8.55
C GLN A 43 -7.11 -12.22 7.95
N PRO A 44 -7.25 -12.44 6.63
CA PRO A 44 -6.98 -13.72 5.99
C PRO A 44 -5.56 -14.28 6.22
N PHE A 45 -4.56 -13.39 6.33
CA PHE A 45 -3.17 -13.80 6.52
C PHE A 45 -2.76 -13.93 8.00
N TYR A 46 -3.62 -13.53 8.96
CA TYR A 46 -3.26 -13.51 10.38
C TYR A 46 -2.74 -14.88 10.87
N GLN A 47 -3.46 -15.95 10.50
CA GLN A 47 -3.09 -17.30 10.91
C GLN A 47 -1.70 -17.71 10.38
N LEU A 48 -1.36 -17.36 9.14
CA LEU A 48 -0.03 -17.62 8.58
C LEU A 48 1.06 -16.88 9.36
N TRP A 49 0.82 -15.62 9.73
CA TRP A 49 1.75 -14.84 10.53
C TRP A 49 1.88 -15.37 11.96
N GLU A 50 0.81 -15.96 12.52
CA GLU A 50 0.83 -16.61 13.81
C GLU A 50 1.64 -17.90 13.77
N GLU A 51 1.45 -18.75 12.76
CA GLU A 51 2.23 -19.97 12.53
C GLU A 51 3.74 -19.69 12.35
N LEU A 52 4.06 -18.57 11.68
CA LEU A 52 5.44 -18.09 11.52
C LEU A 52 6.00 -17.40 12.77
N GLY A 53 5.19 -17.22 13.83
CA GLY A 53 5.59 -16.57 15.07
C GLY A 53 5.83 -15.06 14.97
N VAL A 54 5.29 -14.40 13.94
CA VAL A 54 5.37 -12.96 13.74
C VAL A 54 4.37 -12.25 14.64
N VAL A 55 3.11 -12.71 14.64
CA VAL A 55 2.06 -12.23 15.54
C VAL A 55 1.79 -13.28 16.63
N PRO A 56 1.41 -12.92 17.85
CA PRO A 56 1.18 -11.57 18.41
C PRO A 56 2.45 -10.89 18.98
N LYS A 57 3.65 -11.43 18.76
CA LYS A 57 4.90 -10.93 19.36
C LYS A 57 5.28 -9.51 18.95
N GLN A 58 4.82 -9.07 17.79
CA GLN A 58 5.11 -7.74 17.25
C GLN A 58 3.98 -6.77 17.55
N LYS A 59 4.34 -5.52 17.85
CA LYS A 59 3.37 -4.41 17.91
C LYS A 59 3.29 -3.76 16.54
N PHE A 60 2.09 -3.46 16.11
CA PHE A 60 1.81 -2.80 14.84
C PHE A 60 1.13 -1.46 15.07
N PHE A 61 1.34 -0.53 14.15
CA PHE A 61 0.70 0.78 14.16
C PHE A 61 -0.09 0.99 12.88
N HIS A 62 -1.24 1.61 13.05
CA HIS A 62 -2.04 2.12 11.96
C HIS A 62 -1.76 3.62 11.82
N HIS A 63 -1.40 4.03 10.63
CA HIS A 63 -1.15 5.42 10.32
C HIS A 63 -2.32 6.00 9.53
N ASP A 64 -2.86 7.14 9.97
CA ASP A 64 -3.89 7.86 9.23
C ASP A 64 -3.32 8.64 8.05
N GLU A 65 -2.00 8.91 8.07
CA GLU A 65 -1.26 9.60 7.03
C GLU A 65 -0.16 8.70 6.46
N LEU A 66 -0.09 8.60 5.13
CA LEU A 66 1.00 7.89 4.45
C LEU A 66 2.26 8.76 4.39
N LEU A 67 2.11 9.98 3.88
CA LEU A 67 3.21 10.95 3.75
C LEU A 67 2.67 12.37 3.61
N ARG A 68 3.59 13.34 3.67
CA ARG A 68 3.34 14.76 3.37
C ARG A 68 4.31 15.24 2.32
N VAL A 69 3.82 15.99 1.34
CA VAL A 69 4.60 16.65 0.30
C VAL A 69 4.39 18.15 0.43
N SER A 70 5.46 18.90 0.66
CA SER A 70 5.40 20.36 0.83
C SER A 70 6.30 21.06 -0.18
N GLU A 71 5.85 22.18 -0.70
CA GLU A 71 6.69 23.10 -1.49
C GLU A 71 7.13 24.31 -0.67
N ALA A 72 8.11 25.05 -1.19
CA ALA A 72 8.68 26.22 -0.50
C ALA A 72 7.66 27.33 -0.19
N THR A 73 6.56 27.39 -0.91
CA THR A 73 5.44 28.32 -0.66
C THR A 73 4.64 27.99 0.58
N GLY A 74 4.86 26.81 1.19
CA GLY A 74 4.12 26.31 2.34
C GLY A 74 2.89 25.49 1.97
N LYS A 75 2.52 25.38 0.66
CA LYS A 75 1.44 24.49 0.23
C LYS A 75 1.83 23.05 0.50
N THR A 76 0.95 22.28 1.15
CA THR A 76 1.25 20.92 1.60
C THR A 76 0.14 19.97 1.22
N LEU A 77 0.49 18.87 0.54
CA LEU A 77 -0.37 17.71 0.35
C LEU A 77 -0.14 16.73 1.50
N ILE A 78 -1.20 16.42 2.24
CA ILE A 78 -1.23 15.35 3.22
C ILE A 78 -1.96 14.16 2.59
N VAL A 79 -1.26 13.04 2.45
CA VAL A 79 -1.84 11.82 1.89
C VAL A 79 -2.46 11.00 3.01
N TYR A 80 -3.75 11.23 3.25
CA TYR A 80 -4.53 10.48 4.23
C TYR A 80 -4.86 9.08 3.74
N SER A 81 -4.84 8.09 4.64
CA SER A 81 -5.34 6.75 4.36
C SER A 81 -6.86 6.71 4.26
N ASN A 82 -7.56 7.58 4.99
CA ASN A 82 -9.01 7.74 4.89
C ASN A 82 -9.37 8.45 3.58
N PRO A 83 -10.12 7.79 2.65
CA PRO A 83 -10.44 8.37 1.35
C PRO A 83 -11.34 9.61 1.43
N ASP A 84 -12.13 9.78 2.50
CA ASP A 84 -12.99 10.96 2.65
C ASP A 84 -12.18 12.18 3.07
N TRP A 85 -11.23 12.00 3.99
CA TRP A 85 -10.30 13.06 4.39
C TRP A 85 -9.37 13.44 3.25
N LEU A 86 -8.87 12.46 2.49
CA LEU A 86 -8.04 12.69 1.33
C LEU A 86 -8.81 13.48 0.26
N GLU A 87 -10.06 13.10 -0.01
CA GLU A 87 -10.92 13.77 -0.99
C GLU A 87 -11.17 15.24 -0.61
N GLN A 88 -11.53 15.48 0.65
CA GLN A 88 -11.74 16.83 1.14
C GLN A 88 -10.47 17.68 1.00
N HIS A 89 -9.34 17.16 1.47
CA HIS A 89 -8.06 17.87 1.42
C HIS A 89 -7.59 18.18 0.00
N LEU A 90 -7.70 17.21 -0.92
CA LEU A 90 -7.37 17.44 -2.34
C LEU A 90 -8.28 18.51 -2.98
N LYS A 91 -9.58 18.52 -2.64
CA LYS A 91 -10.52 19.54 -3.13
C LYS A 91 -10.25 20.94 -2.58
N GLU A 92 -9.73 21.05 -1.36
CA GLU A 92 -9.26 22.30 -0.76
C GLU A 92 -8.02 22.82 -1.49
N LEU A 93 -7.09 21.92 -1.85
CA LEU A 93 -5.88 22.26 -2.59
C LEU A 93 -6.16 22.62 -4.05
N SER A 94 -7.10 21.94 -4.70
CA SER A 94 -7.48 22.20 -6.10
C SER A 94 -8.98 22.03 -6.33
N PRO A 95 -9.77 23.11 -6.14
CA PRO A 95 -11.20 23.08 -6.40
C PRO A 95 -11.55 22.84 -7.88
N VAL A 96 -10.65 23.17 -8.80
CA VAL A 96 -10.86 22.97 -10.25
C VAL A 96 -10.83 21.49 -10.64
N ASP A 97 -10.10 20.66 -9.91
CA ASP A 97 -9.90 19.24 -10.20
C ASP A 97 -10.92 18.31 -9.50
N ARG A 98 -12.02 18.86 -8.98
CA ARG A 98 -13.01 18.11 -8.18
C ARG A 98 -13.48 16.82 -8.84
N ARG A 99 -13.68 16.80 -10.14
CA ARG A 99 -14.16 15.61 -10.85
C ARG A 99 -13.13 14.50 -10.80
N LEU A 100 -11.88 14.82 -11.13
CA LEU A 100 -10.77 13.87 -11.10
C LEU A 100 -10.53 13.33 -9.68
N ILE A 101 -10.59 14.21 -8.68
CA ILE A 101 -10.44 13.85 -7.26
C ILE A 101 -11.57 12.90 -6.82
N ASN A 102 -12.82 13.17 -7.20
CA ASN A 102 -13.95 12.29 -6.90
C ASN A 102 -13.75 10.90 -7.52
N GLU A 103 -13.34 10.82 -8.79
CA GLU A 103 -13.09 9.56 -9.48
C GLU A 103 -11.96 8.76 -8.81
N PHE A 104 -10.89 9.42 -8.42
CA PHE A 104 -9.76 8.82 -7.71
C PHE A 104 -10.16 8.27 -6.35
N CYS A 105 -10.80 9.07 -5.51
CA CYS A 105 -11.22 8.63 -4.16
C CYS A 105 -12.33 7.57 -4.20
N ALA A 106 -13.23 7.62 -5.20
CA ALA A 106 -14.18 6.55 -5.46
C ALA A 106 -13.48 5.22 -5.81
N GLY A 107 -12.39 5.29 -6.56
CA GLY A 107 -11.53 4.14 -6.84
C GLY A 107 -10.93 3.56 -5.55
N ILE A 108 -10.36 4.40 -4.67
CA ILE A 108 -9.83 3.94 -3.37
C ILE A 108 -10.95 3.25 -2.56
N ARG A 109 -12.14 3.85 -2.46
CA ARG A 109 -13.29 3.24 -1.78
C ARG A 109 -13.71 1.90 -2.39
N ALA A 110 -13.59 1.72 -3.70
CA ALA A 110 -13.83 0.43 -4.32
C ALA A 110 -12.82 -0.61 -3.83
N PHE A 111 -11.54 -0.27 -3.76
CA PHE A 111 -10.49 -1.17 -3.28
C PHE A 111 -10.60 -1.51 -1.79
N THR A 112 -11.25 -0.70 -0.95
CA THR A 112 -11.50 -1.07 0.46
C THR A 112 -12.37 -2.32 0.62
N ARG A 113 -13.12 -2.68 -0.42
CA ARG A 113 -13.99 -3.86 -0.45
C ARG A 113 -13.31 -5.09 -1.06
N PHE A 114 -12.05 -4.97 -1.46
CA PHE A 114 -11.33 -6.08 -2.07
C PHE A 114 -11.01 -7.15 -1.03
N ASP A 115 -11.45 -8.38 -1.30
CA ASP A 115 -11.23 -9.52 -0.41
C ASP A 115 -9.83 -10.12 -0.65
N LEU A 116 -8.90 -9.87 0.27
CA LEU A 116 -7.55 -10.43 0.21
C LEU A 116 -7.52 -11.97 0.24
N SER A 117 -8.59 -12.64 0.68
CA SER A 117 -8.65 -14.10 0.63
C SER A 117 -8.56 -14.65 -0.80
N LEU A 118 -8.82 -13.80 -1.81
CA LEU A 118 -8.62 -14.12 -3.22
C LEU A 118 -7.15 -14.38 -3.56
N LEU A 119 -6.21 -13.84 -2.78
CA LEU A 119 -4.78 -14.08 -2.96
C LEU A 119 -4.30 -15.39 -2.33
N GLN A 120 -5.13 -16.02 -1.48
CA GLN A 120 -4.84 -17.29 -0.81
C GLN A 120 -5.46 -18.50 -1.52
N GLN A 121 -6.00 -18.32 -2.71
CA GLN A 121 -6.60 -19.43 -3.44
C GLN A 121 -5.56 -20.45 -3.89
N GLN A 122 -6.02 -21.69 -4.03
CA GLN A 122 -5.18 -22.74 -4.60
C GLN A 122 -4.69 -22.38 -6.00
N PRO A 123 -3.57 -22.97 -6.46
CA PRO A 123 -3.05 -22.73 -7.80
C PRO A 123 -4.11 -22.97 -8.86
N LYS A 124 -4.17 -22.12 -9.89
CA LYS A 124 -5.16 -22.18 -10.97
C LYS A 124 -5.31 -23.57 -11.60
N ALA A 125 -4.20 -24.33 -11.68
CA ALA A 125 -4.20 -25.68 -12.21
C ALA A 125 -4.99 -26.71 -11.37
N LEU A 126 -5.27 -26.37 -10.10
CA LEU A 126 -6.00 -27.22 -9.15
C LEU A 126 -7.43 -26.73 -8.93
N MET A 127 -7.83 -25.62 -9.55
CA MET A 127 -9.18 -25.05 -9.41
C MET A 127 -10.21 -25.83 -10.20
N ASN A 128 -11.32 -26.18 -9.54
CA ASN A 128 -12.50 -26.75 -10.19
C ASN A 128 -13.43 -25.64 -10.71
N LEU A 129 -14.50 -26.02 -11.40
CA LEU A 129 -15.46 -25.07 -12.01
C LEU A 129 -16.09 -24.14 -10.95
N GLY A 130 -16.48 -24.66 -9.79
CA GLY A 130 -17.05 -23.87 -8.71
C GLY A 130 -16.09 -22.86 -8.10
N ASP A 131 -14.78 -23.18 -8.08
CA ASP A 131 -13.75 -22.24 -7.64
C ASP A 131 -13.62 -21.08 -8.64
N TRP A 132 -13.68 -21.38 -9.94
CA TRP A 132 -13.67 -20.36 -10.98
C TRP A 132 -14.92 -19.47 -10.93
N GLU A 133 -16.10 -20.01 -10.78
CA GLU A 133 -17.33 -19.24 -10.65
C GLU A 133 -17.25 -18.29 -9.43
N ARG A 134 -16.77 -18.79 -8.30
CA ARG A 134 -16.57 -17.98 -7.08
C ARG A 134 -15.56 -16.86 -7.30
N LEU A 135 -14.43 -17.17 -7.96
CA LEU A 135 -13.41 -16.18 -8.27
C LEU A 135 -13.95 -15.09 -9.18
N VAL A 136 -14.60 -15.46 -10.27
CA VAL A 136 -15.22 -14.52 -11.22
C VAL A 136 -16.27 -13.67 -10.53
N GLY A 137 -17.17 -14.27 -9.74
CA GLY A 137 -18.20 -13.53 -9.00
C GLY A 137 -17.61 -12.50 -8.05
N LYS A 138 -16.55 -12.85 -7.32
CA LYS A 138 -15.86 -11.92 -6.41
C LYS A 138 -15.05 -10.83 -7.15
N MET A 139 -14.55 -11.12 -8.34
CA MET A 139 -13.77 -10.16 -9.14
C MET A 139 -14.66 -9.19 -9.95
N LEU A 140 -15.91 -9.57 -10.24
CA LEU A 140 -16.81 -8.80 -11.09
C LEU A 140 -16.97 -7.32 -10.64
N PRO A 141 -17.13 -7.00 -9.34
CA PRO A 141 -17.23 -5.60 -8.88
C PRO A 141 -15.98 -4.76 -9.15
N PHE A 142 -14.84 -5.42 -9.34
CA PHE A 142 -13.53 -4.76 -9.54
C PHE A 142 -13.12 -4.62 -11.00
N VAL A 143 -13.87 -5.21 -11.94
CA VAL A 143 -13.54 -5.15 -13.37
C VAL A 143 -13.42 -3.70 -13.85
N ARG A 144 -14.37 -2.84 -13.49
CA ARG A 144 -14.36 -1.43 -13.89
C ARG A 144 -13.22 -0.64 -13.23
N PRO A 145 -13.02 -0.65 -11.90
CA PRO A 145 -11.86 -0.02 -11.27
C PRO A 145 -10.53 -0.52 -11.85
N LEU A 146 -10.39 -1.83 -12.01
CA LEU A 146 -9.16 -2.41 -12.56
C LEU A 146 -8.91 -1.94 -13.99
N SER A 147 -9.92 -1.95 -14.88
CA SER A 147 -9.76 -1.51 -16.26
C SER A 147 -9.39 -0.04 -16.38
N GLN A 148 -9.90 0.80 -15.48
CA GLN A 148 -9.66 2.23 -15.48
C GLN A 148 -8.26 2.61 -14.98
N TRP A 149 -7.75 1.92 -13.95
CA TRP A 149 -6.58 2.36 -13.19
C TRP A 149 -5.33 1.51 -13.37
N ARG A 150 -5.45 0.26 -13.85
CA ARG A 150 -4.32 -0.69 -13.90
C ARG A 150 -3.16 -0.28 -14.81
N ASN A 151 -3.46 0.41 -15.91
CA ASN A 151 -2.48 0.78 -16.92
C ASN A 151 -2.09 2.26 -16.86
N LEU A 152 -2.67 3.02 -15.94
CA LEU A 152 -2.39 4.44 -15.75
C LEU A 152 -1.22 4.58 -14.79
N SER A 153 -0.13 5.19 -15.23
CA SER A 153 1.01 5.53 -14.37
C SER A 153 0.73 6.73 -13.47
N ALA A 154 1.52 6.87 -12.41
CA ALA A 154 1.43 8.01 -11.50
C ALA A 154 1.69 9.35 -12.22
N ALA A 155 2.63 9.37 -13.17
CA ALA A 155 2.91 10.54 -13.99
C ALA A 155 1.73 10.92 -14.88
N GLU A 156 1.18 9.95 -15.66
CA GLU A 156 0.02 10.20 -16.54
C GLU A 156 -1.22 10.63 -15.75
N PHE A 157 -1.38 10.13 -14.52
CA PHE A 157 -2.45 10.56 -13.64
C PHE A 157 -2.22 11.99 -13.13
N ALA A 158 -0.99 12.33 -12.73
CA ALA A 158 -0.62 13.67 -12.29
C ALA A 158 -0.83 14.71 -13.38
N ASP A 159 -0.54 14.38 -14.64
CA ASP A 159 -0.73 15.27 -15.78
C ASP A 159 -2.19 15.67 -16.05
N ARG A 160 -3.14 14.92 -15.49
CA ARG A 160 -4.58 15.24 -15.60
C ARG A 160 -5.02 16.37 -14.66
N PHE A 161 -4.21 16.74 -13.66
CA PHE A 161 -4.51 17.84 -12.75
C PHE A 161 -4.23 19.19 -13.41
N HIS A 162 -5.08 20.17 -13.17
CA HIS A 162 -4.84 21.56 -13.56
C HIS A 162 -3.89 22.27 -12.59
N ASP A 163 -3.95 21.91 -11.31
CA ASP A 163 -3.10 22.49 -10.27
C ASP A 163 -1.65 22.01 -10.42
N LEU A 164 -0.72 22.95 -10.62
CA LEU A 164 0.69 22.65 -10.84
C LEU A 164 1.40 22.03 -9.63
N PHE A 165 0.96 22.36 -8.41
CA PHE A 165 1.49 21.73 -7.21
C PHE A 165 1.08 20.26 -7.17
N LEU A 166 -0.20 19.93 -7.42
CA LEU A 166 -0.67 18.54 -7.43
C LEU A 166 -0.01 17.73 -8.54
N ARG A 167 0.25 18.30 -9.72
CA ARG A 167 1.03 17.63 -10.77
C ARG A 167 2.40 17.14 -10.29
N ARG A 168 3.08 17.94 -9.47
CA ARG A 168 4.40 17.59 -8.92
C ARG A 168 4.31 16.69 -7.68
N ALA A 169 3.28 16.90 -6.86
CA ALA A 169 3.12 16.19 -5.59
C ALA A 169 2.55 14.77 -5.75
N ILE A 170 1.65 14.54 -6.71
CA ILE A 170 0.99 13.25 -6.91
C ILE A 170 1.97 12.11 -7.22
N PRO A 171 2.98 12.23 -8.10
CA PRO A 171 3.95 11.17 -8.31
C PRO A 171 4.71 10.78 -7.04
N GLN A 172 4.99 11.76 -6.15
CA GLN A 172 5.65 11.50 -4.87
C GLN A 172 4.78 10.64 -3.92
N MET A 173 3.46 10.76 -4.04
CA MET A 173 2.53 9.93 -3.28
C MET A 173 2.67 8.44 -3.60
N PHE A 174 3.07 8.12 -4.82
CA PHE A 174 3.23 6.74 -5.29
C PHE A 174 4.67 6.21 -5.18
N GLY A 175 5.64 7.07 -4.87
CA GLY A 175 7.05 6.72 -4.72
C GLY A 175 7.87 6.91 -5.99
N TRP A 176 7.34 6.58 -7.16
CA TRP A 176 7.98 6.85 -8.46
C TRP A 176 6.95 6.97 -9.60
N GLU A 177 7.35 7.66 -10.65
CA GLU A 177 6.46 8.11 -11.74
C GLU A 177 5.82 6.99 -12.55
N SER A 178 6.52 5.88 -12.74
CA SER A 178 6.07 4.76 -13.59
C SER A 178 5.16 3.76 -12.87
N ILE A 179 4.96 3.90 -11.54
CA ILE A 179 4.11 2.97 -10.80
C ILE A 179 2.65 3.12 -11.24
N PRO A 180 1.91 2.03 -11.44
CA PRO A 180 0.48 2.12 -11.71
C PRO A 180 -0.28 2.75 -10.53
N VAL A 181 -1.15 3.72 -10.83
CA VAL A 181 -1.99 4.42 -9.83
C VAL A 181 -2.77 3.44 -8.95
N MET A 182 -3.22 2.33 -9.53
CA MET A 182 -3.92 1.26 -8.81
C MET A 182 -3.15 0.73 -7.61
N VAL A 183 -1.81 0.67 -7.67
CA VAL A 183 -0.96 0.18 -6.57
C VAL A 183 -1.08 1.12 -5.36
N GLY A 184 -0.96 2.42 -5.58
CA GLY A 184 -1.13 3.41 -4.51
C GLY A 184 -2.56 3.46 -3.97
N MET A 185 -3.57 3.34 -4.84
CA MET A 185 -4.98 3.24 -4.41
C MET A 185 -5.21 2.03 -3.51
N SER A 186 -4.66 0.88 -3.88
CA SER A 186 -4.74 -0.35 -3.07
C SER A 186 -4.03 -0.18 -1.73
N LEU A 187 -2.84 0.45 -1.72
CA LEU A 187 -2.08 0.73 -0.50
C LEU A 187 -2.90 1.58 0.47
N LEU A 188 -3.48 2.70 0.00
CA LEU A 188 -4.32 3.57 0.81
C LEU A 188 -5.58 2.85 1.32
N ALA A 189 -6.22 2.05 0.47
CA ALA A 189 -7.39 1.26 0.85
C ALA A 189 -7.05 0.25 1.97
N TYR A 190 -5.92 -0.44 1.87
CA TYR A 190 -5.50 -1.42 2.88
C TYR A 190 -5.03 -0.77 4.18
N MET A 191 -4.42 0.42 4.12
CA MET A 191 -4.14 1.22 5.31
C MET A 191 -5.45 1.63 6.00
N HIS A 192 -6.43 2.15 5.25
CA HIS A 192 -7.73 2.57 5.78
C HIS A 192 -8.47 1.43 6.46
N THR A 193 -8.49 0.26 5.86
CA THR A 193 -9.17 -0.94 6.40
C THR A 193 -8.35 -1.69 7.44
N LYS A 194 -7.18 -1.17 7.83
CA LYS A 194 -6.25 -1.83 8.76
C LYS A 194 -5.82 -3.23 8.33
N MET A 195 -5.85 -3.48 7.03
CA MET A 195 -5.31 -4.71 6.44
C MET A 195 -3.81 -4.65 6.25
N LEU A 196 -3.23 -3.46 6.37
CA LEU A 196 -1.81 -3.19 6.23
C LEU A 196 -1.33 -2.47 7.48
N ASP A 197 -0.43 -3.14 8.20
CA ASP A 197 0.10 -2.66 9.47
C ASP A 197 1.59 -2.35 9.36
N PHE A 198 2.01 -1.27 10.02
CA PHE A 198 3.41 -0.91 10.17
C PHE A 198 3.97 -1.50 11.45
N ARG A 199 5.12 -2.16 11.36
CA ARG A 199 5.76 -2.83 12.49
C ARG A 199 6.27 -1.82 13.53
N TRP A 200 5.98 -2.08 14.81
CA TRP A 200 6.65 -1.39 15.92
C TRP A 200 8.03 -1.97 16.19
N GLY A 201 8.96 -1.13 16.49
CA GLY A 201 10.33 -1.52 16.85
C GLY A 201 11.35 -0.91 15.93
N ASP A 202 10.89 -0.35 14.85
CA ASP A 202 11.68 0.56 14.07
C ASP A 202 11.71 1.91 14.78
N ARG A 203 12.80 2.18 15.52
CA ARG A 203 13.00 3.51 16.13
C ARG A 203 13.08 4.61 15.06
N SER A 204 13.24 4.23 13.81
CA SER A 204 13.17 5.13 12.66
C SER A 204 11.74 5.60 12.35
N SER A 205 10.70 4.85 12.75
CA SER A 205 9.31 5.30 12.61
C SER A 205 8.96 6.49 13.53
N SER A 206 9.81 6.79 14.52
CA SER A 206 9.74 8.00 15.34
C SER A 206 10.39 9.22 14.67
N LEU A 207 11.03 9.06 13.51
CA LEU A 207 11.41 10.20 12.71
C LEU A 207 10.13 10.93 12.34
N LYS A 208 9.96 12.12 12.94
CA LYS A 208 8.98 13.11 12.48
C LYS A 208 9.10 13.11 10.97
N ARG A 209 8.07 12.63 10.27
CA ARG A 209 8.05 12.58 8.81
C ARG A 209 8.34 13.99 8.32
N SER A 210 9.58 14.25 7.94
CA SER A 210 9.93 15.52 7.33
C SER A 210 9.18 15.59 6.01
N PRO A 211 8.48 16.69 5.71
CA PRO A 211 7.83 16.85 4.42
C PRO A 211 8.88 16.71 3.31
N ILE A 212 8.56 15.99 2.26
CA ILE A 212 9.39 15.94 1.07
C ILE A 212 9.27 17.32 0.42
N ALA A 213 10.39 18.03 0.33
CA ALA A 213 10.43 19.29 -0.40
C ALA A 213 10.42 19.03 -1.91
N ILE A 214 9.59 19.77 -2.64
CA ILE A 214 9.50 19.75 -4.11
C ILE A 214 10.24 20.96 -4.67
#